data_eed225c8d137a74f35cdb0939419ecd4
#
_entry.id   eed225c8d137a74f35cdb0939419ecd4
#
_cell.length_a   1.000
_cell.length_b   1.000
_cell.length_c   1.000
_cell.angle_alpha   90.00
_cell.angle_beta   90.00
_cell.angle_gamma   90.00
#
_symmetry.space_group_name_H-M   'P 1'
#
loop_
_entity.id
_entity.type
_entity.pdbx_description
1 polymer ?
#
loop_
_entity_poly.entity_id
_entity_poly.type
_entity_poly.pdbx_seq_one_letter_code
_entity_poly.pdbx_strand_id
1 'polypeptide(L)'
;MAGLGKACHRPFARLSMRIHCLGGGLVGSFVTRRLVEAGMDVHLYDIVPRPSSATFHLGNALQADHTLADLIVNMVPGSIGHDVLKAVTQTGVPVIDLSFSETTPDALESPVSPVLWDVGIAPGLSNMLVALAQRNHGHLDEVSIKVGGNPAQPDGKWSYMAPFSPHDVIAEYTRPARIVSNNKLVVVPAMSDLHPINANGRAMEAFLTDGLRSLVDLPATSMGEYTVRWPGHIQRYQSTDLHPDALVEAWRYDASRPEFTWMEVRCRAGDVEEVWTVEDTGKDGDSSMARTTGLVTVGCVLAWEQEALFSEGVHPPENLATDTIHSIIGRLRNDGVSIVHTTNPGN
;
A
#
# COMPACT_ATOMS: atom_id res chain seq x y z
N MET A 1 -35.48 54.86 -16.32
CA MET A 1 -34.14 54.30 -16.26
C MET A 1 -34.17 53.18 -15.23
N ALA A 2 -34.20 51.94 -15.72
CA ALA A 2 -34.33 50.77 -14.87
C ALA A 2 -32.92 50.26 -14.52
N GLY A 3 -32.64 50.18 -13.20
CA GLY A 3 -31.39 49.61 -12.67
C GLY A 3 -31.42 48.09 -12.77
N LEU A 4 -30.53 47.53 -13.57
CA LEU A 4 -30.28 46.11 -13.64
C LEU A 4 -29.56 45.65 -12.36
N GLY A 5 -30.28 44.92 -11.50
CA GLY A 5 -29.74 44.23 -10.37
C GLY A 5 -28.78 43.12 -10.84
N LYS A 6 -27.49 43.24 -10.47
CA LYS A 6 -26.49 42.17 -10.61
C LYS A 6 -26.91 41.01 -9.72
N ALA A 7 -27.37 39.91 -10.33
CA ALA A 7 -27.51 38.64 -9.63
C ALA A 7 -26.12 38.18 -9.17
N CYS A 8 -25.93 38.20 -7.87
CA CYS A 8 -24.75 37.63 -7.22
C CYS A 8 -24.84 36.09 -7.34
N HIS A 9 -24.13 35.51 -8.31
CA HIS A 9 -23.93 34.09 -8.36
C HIS A 9 -23.05 33.72 -7.18
N ARG A 10 -23.62 33.22 -6.07
CA ARG A 10 -22.90 32.47 -5.07
C ARG A 10 -22.46 31.18 -5.76
N PRO A 11 -21.17 30.85 -5.81
CA PRO A 11 -20.77 29.53 -6.24
C PRO A 11 -21.43 28.51 -5.29
N PHE A 12 -22.13 27.54 -5.83
CA PHE A 12 -22.58 26.37 -5.07
C PHE A 12 -21.32 25.81 -4.37
N ALA A 13 -21.29 25.83 -3.04
CA ALA A 13 -20.27 25.13 -2.28
C ALA A 13 -20.36 23.66 -2.73
N ARG A 14 -19.30 23.16 -3.36
CA ARG A 14 -19.18 21.74 -3.69
C ARG A 14 -19.31 21.00 -2.35
N LEU A 15 -20.31 20.15 -2.22
CA LEU A 15 -20.43 19.30 -1.03
C LEU A 15 -19.13 18.52 -0.92
N SER A 16 -18.55 18.43 0.28
CA SER A 16 -17.33 17.64 0.50
C SER A 16 -17.62 16.17 0.14
N MET A 17 -16.66 15.51 -0.52
CA MET A 17 -16.77 14.10 -0.89
C MET A 17 -16.99 13.24 0.36
N ARG A 18 -18.02 12.40 0.36
CA ARG A 18 -18.31 11.48 1.45
C ARG A 18 -17.56 10.18 1.25
N ILE A 19 -16.74 9.80 2.23
CA ILE A 19 -15.88 8.64 2.16
C ILE A 19 -16.22 7.68 3.29
N HIS A 20 -16.49 6.42 2.94
CA HIS A 20 -16.61 5.34 3.91
C HIS A 20 -15.28 4.59 4.02
N CYS A 21 -14.61 4.71 5.16
CA CYS A 21 -13.38 4.03 5.51
C CYS A 21 -13.70 2.75 6.30
N LEU A 22 -13.28 1.60 5.82
CA LEU A 22 -13.52 0.29 6.44
C LEU A 22 -12.22 -0.21 7.07
N GLY A 23 -12.19 -0.33 8.41
CA GLY A 23 -11.02 -0.70 9.19
C GLY A 23 -10.23 0.50 9.72
N GLY A 24 -10.11 0.60 11.05
CA GLY A 24 -9.43 1.65 11.81
C GLY A 24 -8.12 1.19 12.47
N GLY A 25 -7.39 0.25 11.86
CA GLY A 25 -6.07 -0.18 12.32
C GLY A 25 -5.02 0.96 12.23
N LEU A 26 -3.73 0.66 12.35
CA LEU A 26 -2.66 1.67 12.30
C LEU A 26 -2.73 2.51 11.02
N VAL A 27 -2.78 1.86 9.86
CA VAL A 27 -2.89 2.53 8.55
C VAL A 27 -4.25 3.21 8.40
N GLY A 28 -5.36 2.51 8.72
CA GLY A 28 -6.71 3.05 8.55
C GLY A 28 -6.98 4.28 9.40
N SER A 29 -6.48 4.34 10.64
CA SER A 29 -6.58 5.53 11.49
C SER A 29 -5.79 6.71 10.91
N PHE A 30 -4.60 6.46 10.36
CA PHE A 30 -3.81 7.47 9.67
C PHE A 30 -4.56 8.02 8.44
N VAL A 31 -4.99 7.14 7.53
CA VAL A 31 -5.72 7.53 6.32
C VAL A 31 -6.98 8.32 6.65
N THR A 32 -7.80 7.82 7.58
CA THR A 32 -9.04 8.48 8.03
C THR A 32 -8.76 9.91 8.51
N ARG A 33 -7.76 10.10 9.38
CA ARG A 33 -7.39 11.42 9.90
C ARG A 33 -6.94 12.35 8.79
N ARG A 34 -6.07 11.88 7.88
CA ARG A 34 -5.56 12.69 6.76
C ARG A 34 -6.66 13.12 5.79
N LEU A 35 -7.67 12.28 5.57
CA LEU A 35 -8.82 12.64 4.73
C LEU A 35 -9.73 13.68 5.41
N VAL A 36 -9.93 13.59 6.73
CA VAL A 36 -10.62 14.63 7.51
C VAL A 36 -9.86 15.95 7.45
N GLU A 37 -8.53 15.94 7.62
CA GLU A 37 -7.67 17.12 7.50
C GLU A 37 -7.74 17.74 6.09
N ALA A 38 -7.96 16.94 5.06
CA ALA A 38 -8.20 17.39 3.69
C ALA A 38 -9.62 17.95 3.45
N GLY A 39 -10.49 17.95 4.46
CA GLY A 39 -11.84 18.53 4.39
C GLY A 39 -12.92 17.59 3.87
N MET A 40 -12.67 16.29 3.85
CA MET A 40 -13.63 15.26 3.41
C MET A 40 -14.65 14.92 4.49
N ASP A 41 -15.86 14.50 4.11
CA ASP A 41 -16.88 13.95 5.02
C ASP A 41 -16.60 12.45 5.22
N VAL A 42 -15.84 12.12 6.28
CA VAL A 42 -15.31 10.77 6.48
C VAL A 42 -16.11 10.00 7.54
N HIS A 43 -16.54 8.80 7.19
CA HIS A 43 -17.21 7.83 8.05
C HIS A 43 -16.33 6.60 8.24
N LEU A 44 -15.86 6.36 9.47
CA LEU A 44 -15.00 5.20 9.81
C LEU A 44 -15.84 4.08 10.42
N TYR A 45 -15.74 2.89 9.86
CA TYR A 45 -16.38 1.66 10.33
C TYR A 45 -15.33 0.70 10.90
N ASP A 46 -15.47 0.31 12.17
CA ASP A 46 -14.60 -0.69 12.81
C ASP A 46 -15.40 -1.48 13.86
N ILE A 47 -15.05 -2.74 14.06
CA ILE A 47 -15.63 -3.61 15.10
C ILE A 47 -15.06 -3.33 16.50
N VAL A 48 -13.96 -2.57 16.57
CA VAL A 48 -13.31 -2.17 17.82
C VAL A 48 -13.44 -0.66 17.99
N PRO A 49 -13.87 -0.15 19.16
CA PRO A 49 -13.91 1.29 19.41
C PRO A 49 -12.54 1.94 19.20
N ARG A 50 -12.51 3.04 18.45
CA ARG A 50 -11.27 3.77 18.15
C ARG A 50 -11.47 5.27 18.32
N PRO A 51 -10.50 5.99 18.91
CA PRO A 51 -10.46 7.45 18.80
C PRO A 51 -10.38 7.84 17.32
N SER A 52 -11.25 8.73 16.87
CA SER A 52 -11.29 9.17 15.48
C SER A 52 -11.74 10.62 15.38
N SER A 53 -11.17 11.37 14.43
CA SER A 53 -11.66 12.68 14.03
C SER A 53 -12.83 12.60 13.03
N ALA A 54 -13.07 11.42 12.45
CA ALA A 54 -14.18 11.14 11.54
C ALA A 54 -15.45 10.75 12.31
N THR A 55 -16.59 10.69 11.62
CA THR A 55 -17.81 10.08 12.14
C THR A 55 -17.60 8.58 12.32
N PHE A 56 -17.52 8.12 13.57
CA PHE A 56 -17.20 6.73 13.88
C PHE A 56 -18.46 5.86 13.98
N HIS A 57 -18.42 4.71 13.34
CA HIS A 57 -19.48 3.68 13.37
C HIS A 57 -18.91 2.38 13.94
N LEU A 58 -19.35 2.03 15.16
CA LEU A 58 -18.99 0.75 15.79
C LEU A 58 -19.85 -0.36 15.21
N GLY A 59 -19.25 -1.34 14.55
CA GLY A 59 -19.94 -2.50 14.01
C GLY A 59 -19.25 -3.12 12.80
N ASN A 60 -19.85 -4.20 12.31
CA ASN A 60 -19.36 -4.86 11.10
C ASN A 60 -19.68 -3.99 9.86
N ALA A 61 -18.66 -3.60 9.13
CA ALA A 61 -18.79 -2.79 7.92
C ALA A 61 -19.74 -3.42 6.87
N LEU A 62 -19.79 -4.75 6.77
CA LEU A 62 -20.69 -5.46 5.84
C LEU A 62 -22.19 -5.29 6.16
N GLN A 63 -22.53 -4.80 7.34
CA GLN A 63 -23.92 -4.55 7.76
C GLN A 63 -24.35 -3.10 7.55
N ALA A 64 -23.44 -2.23 7.12
CA ALA A 64 -23.70 -0.83 6.88
C ALA A 64 -24.16 -0.59 5.44
N ASP A 65 -24.97 0.47 5.26
CA ASP A 65 -25.34 0.95 3.92
C ASP A 65 -24.22 1.86 3.38
N HIS A 66 -23.53 1.41 2.37
CA HIS A 66 -22.46 2.16 1.72
C HIS A 66 -22.92 2.92 0.47
N THR A 67 -24.18 2.79 0.05
CA THR A 67 -24.71 3.45 -1.16
C THR A 67 -24.73 4.99 -1.05
N LEU A 68 -24.59 5.52 0.17
CA LEU A 68 -24.53 6.97 0.43
C LEU A 68 -23.12 7.56 0.33
N ALA A 69 -22.09 6.74 0.15
CA ALA A 69 -20.73 7.20 -0.04
C ALA A 69 -20.49 7.61 -1.50
N ASP A 70 -19.57 8.55 -1.70
CA ASP A 70 -19.02 8.86 -3.02
C ASP A 70 -17.80 7.96 -3.34
N LEU A 71 -17.15 7.43 -2.28
CA LEU A 71 -16.00 6.52 -2.38
C LEU A 71 -15.91 5.64 -1.13
N ILE A 72 -15.54 4.37 -1.32
CA ILE A 72 -15.22 3.44 -0.24
C ILE A 72 -13.72 3.21 -0.21
N VAL A 73 -13.11 3.21 0.99
CA VAL A 73 -11.70 2.84 1.20
C VAL A 73 -11.66 1.59 2.07
N ASN A 74 -11.29 0.45 1.49
CA ASN A 74 -11.20 -0.83 2.20
C ASN A 74 -9.81 -1.04 2.78
N MET A 75 -9.69 -1.04 4.11
CA MET A 75 -8.45 -1.13 4.89
C MET A 75 -8.53 -2.24 5.95
N VAL A 76 -9.41 -3.20 5.76
CA VAL A 76 -9.55 -4.33 6.67
C VAL A 76 -8.37 -5.30 6.53
N PRO A 77 -8.11 -6.20 7.51
CA PRO A 77 -7.09 -7.24 7.38
C PRO A 77 -7.26 -8.11 6.14
N GLY A 78 -6.14 -8.56 5.55
CA GLY A 78 -6.12 -9.37 4.33
C GLY A 78 -6.96 -10.64 4.42
N SER A 79 -7.07 -11.25 5.61
CA SER A 79 -7.86 -12.46 5.84
C SER A 79 -9.37 -12.33 5.56
N ILE A 80 -9.90 -11.10 5.59
CA ILE A 80 -11.32 -10.81 5.30
C ILE A 80 -11.49 -9.82 4.14
N GLY A 81 -10.39 -9.29 3.62
CA GLY A 81 -10.39 -8.19 2.65
C GLY A 81 -11.13 -8.51 1.37
N HIS A 82 -10.91 -9.70 0.81
CA HIS A 82 -11.57 -10.13 -0.42
C HIS A 82 -13.10 -10.26 -0.27
N ASP A 83 -13.57 -10.81 0.85
CA ASP A 83 -14.99 -10.94 1.13
C ASP A 83 -15.66 -9.57 1.30
N VAL A 84 -14.99 -8.66 2.00
CA VAL A 84 -15.47 -7.27 2.14
C VAL A 84 -15.50 -6.59 0.79
N LEU A 85 -14.43 -6.68 0.00
CA LEU A 85 -14.35 -6.09 -1.34
C LEU A 85 -15.47 -6.62 -2.24
N LYS A 86 -15.68 -7.95 -2.28
CA LYS A 86 -16.75 -8.59 -3.05
C LYS A 86 -18.13 -8.02 -2.68
N ALA A 87 -18.39 -7.80 -1.40
CA ALA A 87 -19.68 -7.26 -0.96
C ALA A 87 -19.85 -5.78 -1.34
N VAL A 88 -18.85 -4.93 -1.07
CA VAL A 88 -18.97 -3.48 -1.30
C VAL A 88 -18.96 -3.12 -2.80
N THR A 89 -18.33 -3.91 -3.65
CA THR A 89 -18.35 -3.69 -5.12
C THR A 89 -19.72 -3.89 -5.76
N GLN A 90 -20.69 -4.46 -5.04
CA GLN A 90 -22.07 -4.57 -5.51
C GLN A 90 -22.90 -3.29 -5.30
N THR A 91 -22.37 -2.30 -4.58
CA THR A 91 -23.07 -1.04 -4.29
C THR A 91 -23.08 -0.07 -5.46
N GLY A 92 -22.19 -0.23 -6.44
CA GLY A 92 -21.94 0.72 -7.51
C GLY A 92 -21.06 1.91 -7.11
N VAL A 93 -20.70 2.03 -5.82
CA VAL A 93 -19.80 3.06 -5.31
C VAL A 93 -18.36 2.67 -5.62
N PRO A 94 -17.50 3.57 -6.15
CA PRO A 94 -16.10 3.29 -6.39
C PRO A 94 -15.37 2.81 -5.14
N VAL A 95 -14.38 1.92 -5.30
CA VAL A 95 -13.63 1.34 -4.18
C VAL A 95 -12.13 1.52 -4.39
N ILE A 96 -11.45 1.99 -3.35
CA ILE A 96 -9.99 1.93 -3.20
C ILE A 96 -9.68 0.86 -2.15
N ASP A 97 -8.88 -0.15 -2.52
CA ASP A 97 -8.59 -1.30 -1.67
C ASP A 97 -7.09 -1.42 -1.36
N LEU A 98 -6.76 -1.62 -0.08
CA LEU A 98 -5.40 -1.93 0.37
C LEU A 98 -5.37 -3.11 1.35
N SER A 99 -6.36 -3.98 1.30
CA SER A 99 -6.53 -5.07 2.26
C SER A 99 -5.50 -6.22 2.12
N PHE A 100 -4.72 -6.28 1.08
CA PHE A 100 -3.67 -7.28 0.81
C PHE A 100 -4.12 -8.74 0.99
N SER A 101 -5.29 -9.07 0.47
CA SER A 101 -5.82 -10.45 0.52
C SER A 101 -5.00 -11.42 -0.33
N GLU A 102 -5.01 -12.71 0.03
CA GLU A 102 -4.36 -13.77 -0.77
C GLU A 102 -4.99 -13.87 -2.17
N THR A 103 -6.33 -13.87 -2.24
CA THR A 103 -7.05 -13.76 -3.51
C THR A 103 -6.98 -12.31 -3.98
N THR A 104 -6.41 -12.11 -5.16
CA THR A 104 -6.29 -10.79 -5.77
C THR A 104 -7.64 -10.29 -6.31
N PRO A 105 -7.89 -8.98 -6.30
CA PRO A 105 -9.17 -8.40 -6.74
C PRO A 105 -9.52 -8.62 -8.21
N ASP A 106 -8.55 -8.92 -9.08
CA ASP A 106 -8.78 -9.33 -10.47
C ASP A 106 -9.60 -10.63 -10.60
N ALA A 107 -9.65 -11.45 -9.54
CA ALA A 107 -10.52 -12.61 -9.44
C ALA A 107 -11.99 -12.29 -9.10
N LEU A 108 -12.37 -11.02 -8.90
CA LEU A 108 -13.75 -10.64 -8.65
C LEU A 108 -14.63 -10.92 -9.87
N GLU A 109 -15.72 -11.66 -9.62
CA GLU A 109 -16.72 -11.94 -10.64
C GLU A 109 -17.71 -10.76 -10.76
N SER A 110 -17.73 -10.11 -11.93
CA SER A 110 -18.71 -9.07 -12.30
C SER A 110 -18.89 -7.96 -11.23
N PRO A 111 -17.84 -7.27 -10.79
CA PRO A 111 -18.01 -6.13 -9.90
C PRO A 111 -18.77 -5.01 -10.59
N VAL A 112 -19.72 -4.39 -9.86
CA VAL A 112 -20.49 -3.23 -10.38
C VAL A 112 -19.69 -1.94 -10.19
N SER A 113 -18.93 -1.85 -9.09
CA SER A 113 -18.10 -0.69 -8.79
C SER A 113 -16.77 -0.74 -9.53
N PRO A 114 -16.23 0.40 -10.00
CA PRO A 114 -14.81 0.46 -10.36
C PRO A 114 -13.95 0.29 -9.10
N VAL A 115 -12.85 -0.44 -9.23
CA VAL A 115 -11.93 -0.78 -8.12
C VAL A 115 -10.52 -0.37 -8.50
N LEU A 116 -9.84 0.35 -7.60
CA LEU A 116 -8.39 0.51 -7.58
C LEU A 116 -7.84 -0.21 -6.35
N TRP A 117 -6.97 -1.19 -6.54
CA TRP A 117 -6.51 -2.07 -5.47
C TRP A 117 -5.00 -2.04 -5.25
N ASP A 118 -4.54 -2.61 -4.12
CA ASP A 118 -3.13 -2.64 -3.72
C ASP A 118 -2.48 -1.24 -3.66
N VAL A 119 -3.13 -0.25 -3.05
CA VAL A 119 -2.67 1.15 -3.01
C VAL A 119 -1.84 1.49 -1.75
N GLY A 120 -0.95 0.58 -1.36
CA GLY A 120 0.01 0.78 -0.27
C GLY A 120 1.38 1.26 -0.76
N ILE A 121 2.42 1.03 0.07
CA ILE A 121 3.80 1.30 -0.34
C ILE A 121 4.31 0.19 -1.27
N ALA A 122 4.12 -1.09 -0.90
CA ALA A 122 4.42 -2.28 -1.68
C ALA A 122 3.51 -3.42 -1.20
N PRO A 123 2.58 -3.85 -2.03
CA PRO A 123 2.22 -3.33 -3.35
C PRO A 123 1.61 -1.91 -3.30
N GLY A 124 1.73 -1.19 -4.41
CA GLY A 124 1.18 0.14 -4.59
C GLY A 124 2.17 1.12 -5.19
N LEU A 125 2.90 1.89 -4.36
CA LEU A 125 3.94 2.79 -4.87
C LEU A 125 5.00 2.01 -5.66
N SER A 126 5.40 0.82 -5.22
CA SER A 126 6.30 -0.06 -5.96
C SER A 126 5.80 -0.32 -7.38
N ASN A 127 4.52 -0.68 -7.52
CA ASN A 127 3.87 -0.92 -8.82
C ASN A 127 3.90 0.33 -9.70
N MET A 128 3.58 1.49 -9.13
CA MET A 128 3.61 2.78 -9.82
C MET A 128 5.01 3.10 -10.37
N LEU A 129 6.07 2.85 -9.57
CA LEU A 129 7.46 3.11 -9.96
C LEU A 129 7.91 2.15 -11.08
N VAL A 130 7.57 0.86 -10.99
CA VAL A 130 7.81 -0.11 -12.07
C VAL A 130 7.08 0.30 -13.34
N ALA A 131 5.83 0.77 -13.24
CA ALA A 131 5.06 1.24 -14.39
C ALA A 131 5.71 2.46 -15.05
N LEU A 132 6.31 3.39 -14.29
CA LEU A 132 7.05 4.51 -14.85
C LEU A 132 8.27 4.02 -15.65
N ALA A 133 9.08 3.10 -15.10
CA ALA A 133 10.19 2.50 -15.81
C ALA A 133 9.75 1.77 -17.09
N GLN A 134 8.69 0.97 -17.00
CA GLN A 134 8.14 0.24 -18.14
C GLN A 134 7.65 1.18 -19.25
N ARG A 135 7.03 2.31 -18.90
CA ARG A 135 6.60 3.33 -19.88
C ARG A 135 7.78 4.03 -20.55
N ASN A 136 8.89 4.23 -19.81
CA ASN A 136 10.09 4.86 -20.34
C ASN A 136 10.87 3.94 -21.27
N HIS A 137 10.94 2.63 -20.96
CA HIS A 137 11.87 1.69 -21.60
C HIS A 137 11.19 0.54 -22.35
N GLY A 138 9.86 0.35 -22.18
CA GLY A 138 9.14 -0.78 -22.75
C GLY A 138 9.38 -2.06 -21.95
N HIS A 139 10.10 -3.05 -22.52
CA HIS A 139 10.44 -4.28 -21.83
C HIS A 139 11.53 -4.05 -20.77
N LEU A 140 11.36 -4.67 -19.59
CA LEU A 140 12.33 -4.63 -18.50
C LEU A 140 13.08 -5.97 -18.41
N ASP A 141 14.41 -5.93 -18.39
CA ASP A 141 15.23 -7.14 -18.23
C ASP A 141 15.16 -7.67 -16.81
N GLU A 142 15.14 -6.77 -15.83
CA GLU A 142 15.11 -7.12 -14.43
C GLU A 142 14.34 -6.09 -13.61
N VAL A 143 13.47 -6.57 -12.71
CA VAL A 143 12.82 -5.77 -11.69
C VAL A 143 13.06 -6.40 -10.32
N SER A 144 13.63 -5.62 -9.41
CA SER A 144 13.82 -6.00 -8.01
C SER A 144 13.17 -4.98 -7.10
N ILE A 145 12.21 -5.43 -6.31
CA ILE A 145 11.55 -4.62 -5.28
C ILE A 145 12.00 -5.16 -3.93
N LYS A 146 12.54 -4.32 -3.06
CA LYS A 146 12.92 -4.67 -1.70
C LYS A 146 12.24 -3.71 -0.74
N VAL A 147 11.48 -4.21 0.23
CA VAL A 147 10.72 -3.36 1.16
C VAL A 147 10.69 -3.95 2.56
N GLY A 148 10.69 -3.08 3.57
CA GLY A 148 10.51 -3.51 4.95
C GLY A 148 10.32 -2.36 5.92
N GLY A 149 9.43 -2.57 6.90
CA GLY A 149 9.32 -1.77 8.11
C GLY A 149 10.02 -2.49 9.26
N ASN A 150 10.94 -1.80 9.95
CA ASN A 150 11.80 -2.41 10.95
C ASN A 150 12.07 -1.45 12.10
N PRO A 151 12.33 -1.94 13.33
CA PRO A 151 12.91 -1.10 14.39
C PRO A 151 14.22 -0.45 13.91
N ALA A 152 14.48 0.76 14.35
CA ALA A 152 15.68 1.52 13.93
C ALA A 152 16.99 0.82 14.32
N GLN A 153 16.95 -0.04 15.35
CA GLN A 153 18.09 -0.85 15.82
C GLN A 153 17.64 -2.28 16.11
N PRO A 154 18.48 -3.28 15.82
CA PRO A 154 18.21 -4.66 16.24
C PRO A 154 18.26 -4.77 17.76
N ASP A 155 17.45 -5.67 18.35
CA ASP A 155 17.30 -5.82 19.80
C ASP A 155 17.85 -7.16 20.35
N GLY A 156 18.49 -7.96 19.50
CA GLY A 156 18.99 -9.29 19.88
C GLY A 156 17.90 -10.33 20.16
N LYS A 157 16.62 -9.94 20.04
CA LYS A 157 15.45 -10.83 20.12
C LYS A 157 14.94 -11.08 18.70
N TRP A 158 13.74 -10.62 18.39
CA TRP A 158 13.19 -10.70 17.03
C TRP A 158 13.75 -9.63 16.10
N SER A 159 14.24 -8.52 16.66
CA SER A 159 14.65 -7.33 15.89
C SER A 159 13.57 -6.88 14.91
N TYR A 160 12.32 -7.10 15.31
CA TYR A 160 11.14 -6.86 14.51
C TYR A 160 9.94 -6.49 15.40
N MET A 161 9.06 -5.67 14.88
CA MET A 161 7.70 -5.41 15.36
C MET A 161 6.81 -5.18 14.15
N ALA A 162 5.61 -5.76 14.14
CA ALA A 162 4.73 -5.70 12.99
C ALA A 162 4.09 -4.29 12.87
N PRO A 163 4.39 -3.55 11.81
CA PRO A 163 3.85 -2.21 11.62
C PRO A 163 2.41 -2.19 11.06
N PHE A 164 1.86 -3.36 10.77
CA PHE A 164 0.48 -3.61 10.34
C PHE A 164 0.01 -4.94 10.96
N SER A 165 -0.99 -5.62 10.36
CA SER A 165 -1.52 -6.89 10.87
C SER A 165 -0.42 -7.96 11.02
N PRO A 166 -0.10 -8.42 12.25
CA PRO A 166 0.91 -9.48 12.43
C PRO A 166 0.53 -10.81 11.77
N HIS A 167 -0.77 -11.09 11.63
CA HIS A 167 -1.25 -12.27 10.92
C HIS A 167 -0.92 -12.20 9.42
N ASP A 168 -1.02 -11.01 8.81
CA ASP A 168 -0.67 -10.82 7.39
C ASP A 168 0.86 -10.99 7.20
N VAL A 169 1.68 -10.55 8.16
CA VAL A 169 3.14 -10.82 8.14
C VAL A 169 3.44 -12.32 8.20
N ILE A 170 2.74 -13.07 9.06
CA ILE A 170 2.91 -14.53 9.14
C ILE A 170 2.49 -15.17 7.80
N ALA A 171 1.42 -14.68 7.18
CA ALA A 171 0.98 -15.13 5.85
C ALA A 171 2.04 -14.88 4.77
N GLU A 172 2.74 -13.74 4.79
CA GLU A 172 3.87 -13.46 3.89
C GLU A 172 5.00 -14.49 4.02
N TYR A 173 5.27 -15.01 5.22
CA TYR A 173 6.35 -15.98 5.46
C TYR A 173 5.97 -17.41 5.12
N THR A 174 4.70 -17.69 4.88
CA THR A 174 4.18 -19.03 4.57
C THR A 174 3.66 -19.18 3.15
N ARG A 175 3.18 -18.08 2.54
CA ARG A 175 2.66 -18.07 1.18
C ARG A 175 3.79 -18.21 0.17
N PRO A 176 3.73 -19.19 -0.76
CA PRO A 176 4.70 -19.29 -1.83
C PRO A 176 4.75 -18.00 -2.67
N ALA A 177 5.96 -17.55 -2.99
CA ALA A 177 6.18 -16.33 -3.74
C ALA A 177 6.02 -16.56 -5.25
N ARG A 178 5.24 -15.72 -5.92
CA ARG A 178 5.18 -15.63 -7.38
C ARG A 178 6.27 -14.69 -7.86
N ILE A 179 7.10 -15.15 -8.78
CA ILE A 179 8.17 -14.38 -9.41
C ILE A 179 8.08 -14.53 -10.92
N VAL A 180 8.70 -13.62 -11.67
CA VAL A 180 8.96 -13.80 -13.09
C VAL A 180 10.40 -14.26 -13.28
N SER A 181 10.61 -15.34 -14.02
CA SER A 181 11.94 -15.86 -14.38
C SER A 181 11.94 -16.31 -15.83
N ASN A 182 12.86 -15.80 -16.64
CA ASN A 182 12.94 -16.06 -18.06
C ASN A 182 11.60 -15.84 -18.79
N ASN A 183 10.95 -14.70 -18.54
CA ASN A 183 9.65 -14.29 -19.07
C ASN A 183 8.49 -15.26 -18.69
N LYS A 184 8.60 -15.99 -17.59
CA LYS A 184 7.59 -16.94 -17.14
C LYS A 184 7.28 -16.73 -15.66
N LEU A 185 6.00 -16.83 -15.33
CA LEU A 185 5.57 -16.91 -13.95
C LEU A 185 6.08 -18.22 -13.33
N VAL A 186 6.76 -18.11 -12.20
CA VAL A 186 7.29 -19.22 -11.41
C VAL A 186 6.86 -19.03 -9.97
N VAL A 187 6.49 -20.13 -9.31
CA VAL A 187 6.17 -20.13 -7.87
C VAL A 187 7.33 -20.79 -7.14
N VAL A 188 7.86 -20.08 -6.14
CA VAL A 188 8.98 -20.54 -5.32
C VAL A 188 8.57 -20.54 -3.83
N PRO A 189 9.26 -21.32 -2.96
CA PRO A 189 8.96 -21.27 -1.54
C PRO A 189 9.12 -19.86 -0.96
N ALA A 190 8.24 -19.49 -0.02
CA ALA A 190 8.42 -18.26 0.75
C ALA A 190 9.80 -18.26 1.46
N MET A 191 10.33 -17.08 1.73
CA MET A 191 11.62 -16.87 2.38
C MET A 191 12.82 -17.47 1.63
N SER A 192 12.67 -17.88 0.37
CA SER A 192 13.79 -18.29 -0.47
C SER A 192 14.64 -17.10 -0.91
N ASP A 193 15.81 -17.39 -1.49
CA ASP A 193 16.78 -16.37 -1.93
C ASP A 193 17.17 -15.36 -0.82
N LEU A 194 17.37 -15.87 0.40
CA LEU A 194 17.83 -15.04 1.51
C LEU A 194 19.27 -14.58 1.27
N HIS A 195 19.47 -13.28 1.20
CA HIS A 195 20.78 -12.68 0.93
C HIS A 195 20.99 -11.35 1.68
N PRO A 196 22.26 -10.98 2.00
CA PRO A 196 22.57 -9.70 2.62
C PRO A 196 22.41 -8.55 1.64
N ILE A 197 21.93 -7.42 2.15
CA ILE A 197 21.81 -6.16 1.40
C ILE A 197 22.29 -4.98 2.24
N ASN A 198 22.50 -3.83 1.58
CA ASN A 198 22.73 -2.55 2.24
C ASN A 198 21.50 -1.65 2.04
N ALA A 199 20.77 -1.37 3.11
CA ALA A 199 19.63 -0.46 3.11
C ALA A 199 20.04 0.90 3.70
N ASN A 200 20.55 1.80 2.86
CA ASN A 200 21.04 3.12 3.28
C ASN A 200 22.05 3.06 4.46
N GLY A 201 23.08 2.23 4.32
CA GLY A 201 24.12 2.05 5.34
C GLY A 201 23.78 1.03 6.44
N ARG A 202 22.57 0.47 6.45
CA ARG A 202 22.19 -0.62 7.37
C ARG A 202 22.45 -1.95 6.69
N ALA A 203 23.22 -2.82 7.36
CA ALA A 203 23.38 -4.22 6.94
C ALA A 203 22.08 -4.97 7.26
N MET A 204 21.34 -5.38 6.23
CA MET A 204 20.04 -6.05 6.34
C MET A 204 20.06 -7.36 5.54
N GLU A 205 19.00 -8.15 5.64
CA GLU A 205 18.74 -9.33 4.81
C GLU A 205 17.44 -9.15 4.04
N ALA A 206 17.44 -9.60 2.78
CA ALA A 206 16.28 -9.64 1.91
C ALA A 206 15.95 -11.08 1.52
N PHE A 207 14.67 -11.40 1.37
CA PHE A 207 14.18 -12.72 0.99
C PHE A 207 12.87 -12.61 0.22
N LEU A 208 12.61 -13.54 -0.69
CA LEU A 208 11.43 -13.53 -1.55
C LEU A 208 10.13 -13.69 -0.78
N THR A 209 9.17 -12.84 -1.11
CA THR A 209 7.77 -12.86 -0.65
C THR A 209 6.80 -12.63 -1.83
N ASP A 210 5.50 -12.91 -1.63
CA ASP A 210 4.47 -12.83 -2.69
C ASP A 210 3.91 -11.40 -2.84
N GLY A 211 4.78 -10.41 -3.06
CA GLY A 211 4.40 -9.01 -3.15
C GLY A 211 4.29 -8.43 -4.56
N LEU A 212 4.70 -9.16 -5.62
CA LEU A 212 4.58 -8.68 -7.00
C LEU A 212 3.14 -8.43 -7.42
N ARG A 213 2.22 -9.29 -6.98
CA ARG A 213 0.79 -9.17 -7.25
C ARG A 213 0.50 -9.06 -8.76
N SER A 214 -0.12 -7.98 -9.20
CA SER A 214 -0.43 -7.70 -10.61
C SER A 214 0.81 -7.46 -11.49
N LEU A 215 1.94 -7.08 -10.91
CA LEU A 215 3.16 -6.83 -11.69
C LEU A 215 3.63 -8.06 -12.49
N VAL A 216 3.24 -9.28 -12.10
CA VAL A 216 3.59 -10.51 -12.83
C VAL A 216 3.07 -10.51 -14.28
N ASP A 217 2.10 -9.66 -14.59
CA ASP A 217 1.52 -9.51 -15.92
C ASP A 217 2.25 -8.46 -16.78
N LEU A 218 3.18 -7.68 -16.18
CA LEU A 218 3.98 -6.73 -16.94
C LEU A 218 5.13 -7.43 -17.69
N PRO A 219 5.50 -6.91 -18.88
CA PRO A 219 6.56 -7.52 -19.71
C PRO A 219 7.94 -7.31 -19.08
N ALA A 220 8.44 -8.34 -18.40
CA ALA A 220 9.79 -8.38 -17.84
C ALA A 220 10.41 -9.77 -17.99
N THR A 221 11.76 -9.83 -18.19
CA THR A 221 12.50 -11.09 -18.26
C THR A 221 12.60 -11.74 -16.88
N SER A 222 12.89 -10.94 -15.84
CA SER A 222 12.91 -11.39 -14.44
C SER A 222 12.33 -10.34 -13.51
N MET A 223 11.60 -10.79 -12.49
CA MET A 223 11.00 -9.90 -11.50
C MET A 223 10.84 -10.62 -10.16
N GLY A 224 11.23 -9.96 -9.07
CA GLY A 224 11.07 -10.45 -7.72
C GLY A 224 10.78 -9.33 -6.72
N GLU A 225 9.98 -9.67 -5.71
CA GLU A 225 9.74 -8.81 -4.55
C GLU A 225 10.30 -9.49 -3.31
N TYR A 226 10.99 -8.71 -2.48
CA TYR A 226 11.73 -9.15 -1.32
C TYR A 226 11.32 -8.37 -0.08
N THR A 227 11.00 -9.08 0.98
CA THR A 227 10.85 -8.50 2.30
C THR A 227 12.22 -8.31 2.95
N VAL A 228 12.42 -7.16 3.60
CA VAL A 228 13.69 -6.77 4.23
C VAL A 228 13.57 -6.81 5.75
N ARG A 229 14.51 -7.50 6.40
CA ARG A 229 14.59 -7.64 7.87
C ARG A 229 16.02 -7.50 8.36
N TRP A 230 16.18 -7.28 9.68
CA TRP A 230 17.48 -7.37 10.33
C TRP A 230 18.05 -8.79 10.22
N PRO A 231 19.38 -8.95 10.09
CA PRO A 231 20.03 -10.26 10.00
C PRO A 231 19.66 -11.17 11.18
N GLY A 232 19.44 -12.44 10.88
CA GLY A 232 19.08 -13.46 11.87
C GLY A 232 17.58 -13.57 12.18
N HIS A 233 16.72 -12.65 11.65
CA HIS A 233 15.27 -12.73 11.87
C HIS A 233 14.67 -14.00 11.26
N ILE A 234 15.00 -14.31 10.01
CA ILE A 234 14.46 -15.47 9.30
C ILE A 234 14.98 -16.78 9.88
N GLN A 235 16.27 -16.86 10.21
CA GLN A 235 16.85 -18.04 10.87
C GLN A 235 16.14 -18.31 12.19
N ARG A 236 15.83 -17.27 12.96
CA ARG A 236 15.07 -17.40 14.21
C ARG A 236 13.63 -17.87 13.95
N TYR A 237 12.95 -17.31 12.95
CA TYR A 237 11.60 -17.73 12.57
C TYR A 237 11.58 -19.21 12.19
N GLN A 238 12.50 -19.65 11.33
CA GLN A 238 12.61 -21.05 10.88
C GLN A 238 12.99 -22.03 11.98
N SER A 239 13.67 -21.58 13.03
CA SER A 239 14.10 -22.41 14.16
C SER A 239 13.13 -22.41 15.35
N THR A 240 12.00 -21.71 15.24
CA THR A 240 11.02 -21.62 16.33
C THR A 240 9.79 -22.47 16.05
N ASP A 241 9.27 -23.13 17.09
CA ASP A 241 7.98 -23.84 17.08
C ASP A 241 6.84 -23.01 17.70
N LEU A 242 6.99 -21.68 17.74
CA LEU A 242 5.98 -20.81 18.32
C LEU A 242 4.68 -20.85 17.52
N HIS A 243 3.56 -20.99 18.25
CA HIS A 243 2.23 -20.84 17.67
C HIS A 243 2.06 -19.41 17.10
N PRO A 244 1.29 -19.22 16.01
CA PRO A 244 1.02 -17.89 15.44
C PRO A 244 0.63 -16.83 16.47
N ASP A 245 -0.21 -17.13 17.45
CA ASP A 245 -0.60 -16.16 18.50
C ASP A 245 0.58 -15.70 19.36
N ALA A 246 1.56 -16.58 19.61
CA ALA A 246 2.77 -16.22 20.34
C ALA A 246 3.69 -15.32 19.49
N LEU A 247 3.72 -15.50 18.19
CA LEU A 247 4.41 -14.60 17.25
C LEU A 247 3.74 -13.23 17.17
N VAL A 248 2.40 -13.20 17.10
CA VAL A 248 1.62 -11.95 17.13
C VAL A 248 1.94 -11.14 18.38
N GLU A 249 2.01 -11.80 19.55
CA GLU A 249 2.38 -11.12 20.79
C GLU A 249 3.85 -10.68 20.78
N ALA A 250 4.77 -11.54 20.31
CA ALA A 250 6.21 -11.23 20.25
C ALA A 250 6.54 -10.09 19.27
N TRP A 251 5.73 -9.90 18.24
CA TRP A 251 5.87 -8.88 17.21
C TRP A 251 4.92 -7.68 17.41
N ARG A 252 4.31 -7.58 18.59
CA ARG A 252 3.42 -6.45 18.88
C ARG A 252 4.13 -5.13 18.61
N TYR A 253 3.45 -4.25 17.88
CA TYR A 253 3.96 -2.91 17.60
C TYR A 253 4.10 -2.10 18.89
N ASP A 254 5.25 -1.47 19.06
CA ASP A 254 5.57 -0.58 20.18
C ASP A 254 5.90 0.81 19.63
N ALA A 255 4.95 1.72 19.77
CA ALA A 255 5.08 3.10 19.29
C ALA A 255 6.18 3.92 20.01
N SER A 256 6.71 3.43 21.14
CA SER A 256 7.82 4.07 21.85
C SER A 256 9.18 3.76 21.23
N ARG A 257 9.27 2.72 20.39
CA ARG A 257 10.51 2.29 19.73
C ARG A 257 10.67 3.04 18.41
N PRO A 258 11.79 3.72 18.18
CA PRO A 258 12.12 4.26 16.87
C PRO A 258 12.13 3.17 15.81
N GLU A 259 11.56 3.47 14.63
CA GLU A 259 11.44 2.54 13.53
C GLU A 259 11.59 3.28 12.19
N PHE A 260 11.74 2.51 11.13
CA PHE A 260 11.81 3.05 9.77
C PHE A 260 11.14 2.10 8.78
N THR A 261 10.63 2.67 7.70
CA THR A 261 10.28 1.95 6.48
C THR A 261 11.28 2.32 5.39
N TRP A 262 11.80 1.32 4.71
CA TRP A 262 12.71 1.46 3.59
C TRP A 262 12.23 0.61 2.42
N MET A 263 12.30 1.17 1.21
CA MET A 263 12.02 0.45 -0.03
C MET A 263 13.04 0.84 -1.11
N GLU A 264 13.50 -0.13 -1.88
CA GLU A 264 14.22 0.06 -3.14
C GLU A 264 13.42 -0.60 -4.26
N VAL A 265 13.19 0.14 -5.35
CA VAL A 265 12.69 -0.39 -6.61
C VAL A 265 13.75 -0.17 -7.64
N ARG A 266 14.26 -1.25 -8.21
CA ARG A 266 15.31 -1.27 -9.22
C ARG A 266 14.77 -1.89 -10.50
N CYS A 267 14.89 -1.16 -11.62
CA CYS A 267 14.43 -1.61 -12.93
C CYS A 267 15.59 -1.48 -13.91
N ARG A 268 15.95 -2.56 -14.60
CA ARG A 268 16.96 -2.59 -15.64
C ARG A 268 16.35 -2.85 -17.01
N ALA A 269 16.78 -2.06 -18.01
CA ALA A 269 16.41 -2.22 -19.41
C ALA A 269 17.63 -1.94 -20.29
N GLY A 270 18.23 -2.98 -20.89
CA GLY A 270 19.49 -2.89 -21.61
C GLY A 270 20.59 -2.32 -20.73
N ASP A 271 21.21 -1.25 -21.21
CA ASP A 271 22.30 -0.55 -20.51
C ASP A 271 21.81 0.57 -19.57
N VAL A 272 20.54 0.60 -19.22
CA VAL A 272 19.98 1.61 -18.30
C VAL A 272 19.42 0.93 -17.07
N GLU A 273 19.72 1.49 -15.90
CA GLU A 273 19.16 1.09 -14.62
C GLU A 273 18.52 2.29 -13.95
N GLU A 274 17.20 2.20 -13.66
CA GLU A 274 16.50 3.15 -12.83
C GLU A 274 16.35 2.60 -11.41
N VAL A 275 16.68 3.42 -10.40
CA VAL A 275 16.58 3.05 -8.99
C VAL A 275 15.83 4.12 -8.22
N TRP A 276 14.75 3.72 -7.55
CA TRP A 276 14.08 4.53 -6.55
C TRP A 276 14.36 3.99 -5.16
N THR A 277 14.75 4.89 -4.26
CA THR A 277 14.87 4.57 -2.82
C THR A 277 13.86 5.43 -2.05
N VAL A 278 13.03 4.79 -1.27
CA VAL A 278 12.02 5.43 -0.41
C VAL A 278 12.36 5.15 1.04
N GLU A 279 12.36 6.18 1.90
CA GLU A 279 12.61 6.03 3.33
C GLU A 279 11.76 7.00 4.15
N ASP A 280 11.21 6.50 5.26
CA ASP A 280 10.53 7.29 6.29
C ASP A 280 10.86 6.72 7.68
N THR A 281 10.90 7.58 8.71
CA THR A 281 11.19 7.19 10.09
C THR A 281 10.02 7.45 11.04
N GLY A 282 8.84 7.63 10.50
CA GLY A 282 7.67 8.08 11.26
C GLY A 282 7.72 9.57 11.61
N LYS A 283 6.57 10.10 11.99
CA LYS A 283 6.42 11.51 12.34
C LYS A 283 5.16 11.73 13.17
N ASP A 284 5.23 12.64 14.13
CA ASP A 284 4.09 13.10 14.94
C ASP A 284 3.30 11.98 15.63
N GLY A 285 3.98 10.87 15.96
CA GLY A 285 3.39 9.69 16.59
C GLY A 285 2.85 8.63 15.59
N ASP A 286 2.86 8.92 14.29
CA ASP A 286 2.50 7.97 13.25
C ASP A 286 3.73 7.11 12.87
N SER A 287 3.52 5.81 12.70
CA SER A 287 4.59 4.93 12.22
C SER A 287 4.97 5.21 10.78
N SER A 288 6.22 4.95 10.42
CA SER A 288 6.72 5.10 9.05
C SER A 288 5.90 4.28 8.03
N MET A 289 5.51 3.06 8.41
CA MET A 289 4.71 2.20 7.54
C MET A 289 3.28 2.73 7.37
N ALA A 290 2.63 3.20 8.47
CA ALA A 290 1.30 3.79 8.38
C ALA A 290 1.32 5.06 7.52
N ARG A 291 2.40 5.86 7.63
CA ARG A 291 2.61 7.05 6.81
C ARG A 291 2.85 6.71 5.35
N THR A 292 3.84 5.89 5.03
CA THR A 292 4.20 5.57 3.64
C THR A 292 3.06 4.87 2.91
N THR A 293 2.42 3.87 3.52
CA THR A 293 1.25 3.19 2.96
C THR A 293 0.05 4.14 2.86
N GLY A 294 -0.28 4.81 3.96
CA GLY A 294 -1.47 5.66 4.02
C GLY A 294 -1.39 6.91 3.15
N LEU A 295 -0.20 7.51 2.95
CA LEU A 295 -0.04 8.65 2.06
C LEU A 295 -0.26 8.28 0.58
N VAL A 296 0.11 7.07 0.16
CA VAL A 296 -0.23 6.55 -1.18
C VAL A 296 -1.73 6.45 -1.33
N THR A 297 -2.41 5.81 -0.35
CA THR A 297 -3.87 5.68 -0.34
C THR A 297 -4.57 7.05 -0.37
N VAL A 298 -4.17 7.97 0.51
CA VAL A 298 -4.69 9.36 0.52
C VAL A 298 -4.45 10.05 -0.82
N GLY A 299 -3.27 9.86 -1.42
CA GLY A 299 -2.95 10.39 -2.74
C GLY A 299 -3.92 9.89 -3.82
N CYS A 300 -4.26 8.61 -3.81
CA CYS A 300 -5.24 8.01 -4.72
C CYS A 300 -6.66 8.56 -4.48
N VAL A 301 -7.08 8.71 -3.21
CA VAL A 301 -8.39 9.29 -2.87
C VAL A 301 -8.49 10.74 -3.36
N LEU A 302 -7.46 11.55 -3.11
CA LEU A 302 -7.43 12.95 -3.55
C LEU A 302 -7.36 13.09 -5.07
N ALA A 303 -6.71 12.15 -5.76
CA ALA A 303 -6.74 12.11 -7.23
C ALA A 303 -8.14 11.75 -7.73
N TRP A 304 -8.82 10.80 -7.08
CA TRP A 304 -10.20 10.42 -7.42
C TRP A 304 -11.19 11.57 -7.20
N GLU A 305 -11.02 12.36 -6.13
CA GLU A 305 -11.85 13.55 -5.88
C GLU A 305 -11.73 14.60 -7.00
N GLN A 306 -10.53 14.77 -7.55
CA GLN A 306 -10.30 15.72 -8.64
C GLN A 306 -10.91 15.23 -9.95
N GLU A 307 -10.74 13.96 -10.27
CA GLU A 307 -11.25 13.31 -11.46
C GLU A 307 -11.39 11.80 -11.20
N ALA A 308 -12.51 11.20 -11.62
CA ALA A 308 -12.69 9.76 -11.50
C ALA A 308 -11.56 9.02 -12.24
N LEU A 309 -10.77 8.22 -11.50
CA LEU A 309 -9.61 7.52 -12.05
C LEU A 309 -10.02 6.44 -13.07
N PHE A 310 -11.14 5.77 -12.78
CA PHE A 310 -11.71 4.72 -13.63
C PHE A 310 -13.23 4.79 -13.60
N SER A 311 -13.89 4.50 -14.72
CA SER A 311 -15.34 4.46 -14.82
C SER A 311 -15.92 3.08 -14.51
N GLU A 312 -15.15 2.03 -14.72
CA GLU A 312 -15.53 0.61 -14.55
C GLU A 312 -14.29 -0.27 -14.41
N GLY A 313 -14.47 -1.52 -14.00
CA GLY A 313 -13.41 -2.52 -13.97
C GLY A 313 -12.58 -2.53 -12.69
N VAL A 314 -11.61 -3.44 -12.68
CA VAL A 314 -10.70 -3.69 -11.54
C VAL A 314 -9.29 -3.36 -11.97
N HIS A 315 -8.67 -2.39 -11.34
CA HIS A 315 -7.41 -1.80 -11.78
C HIS A 315 -6.35 -1.86 -10.71
N PRO A 316 -5.15 -2.39 -11.03
CA PRO A 316 -3.98 -2.27 -10.16
C PRO A 316 -3.34 -0.87 -10.29
N PRO A 317 -2.39 -0.52 -9.38
CA PRO A 317 -1.78 0.81 -9.34
C PRO A 317 -0.99 1.20 -10.58
N GLU A 318 -0.42 0.23 -11.30
CA GLU A 318 0.30 0.44 -12.55
C GLU A 318 -0.57 0.95 -13.69
N ASN A 319 -1.89 0.85 -13.59
CA ASN A 319 -2.84 1.40 -14.55
C ASN A 319 -3.08 2.92 -14.38
N LEU A 320 -2.65 3.50 -13.27
CA LEU A 320 -2.77 4.95 -13.04
C LEU A 320 -1.99 5.75 -14.09
N ALA A 321 -2.54 6.90 -14.48
CA ALA A 321 -1.87 7.81 -15.41
C ALA A 321 -0.52 8.31 -14.82
N THR A 322 0.46 8.56 -15.69
CA THR A 322 1.80 9.03 -15.28
C THR A 322 1.74 10.29 -14.42
N ASP A 323 0.91 11.26 -14.77
CA ASP A 323 0.76 12.51 -14.01
C ASP A 323 0.15 12.26 -12.62
N THR A 324 -0.79 11.32 -12.51
CA THR A 324 -1.37 10.90 -11.22
C THR A 324 -0.29 10.27 -10.33
N ILE A 325 0.54 9.38 -10.88
CA ILE A 325 1.67 8.77 -10.16
C ILE A 325 2.64 9.86 -9.67
N HIS A 326 3.04 10.80 -10.53
CA HIS A 326 3.92 11.91 -10.14
C HIS A 326 3.29 12.80 -9.07
N SER A 327 1.98 13.05 -9.12
CA SER A 327 1.25 13.79 -8.10
C SER A 327 1.30 13.08 -6.73
N ILE A 328 1.09 11.75 -6.73
CA ILE A 328 1.20 10.92 -5.50
C ILE A 328 2.62 10.99 -4.93
N ILE A 329 3.65 10.78 -5.75
CA ILE A 329 5.06 10.90 -5.34
C ILE A 329 5.35 12.29 -4.76
N GLY A 330 4.87 13.34 -5.42
CA GLY A 330 5.01 14.72 -4.95
C GLY A 330 4.38 14.96 -3.59
N ARG A 331 3.21 14.37 -3.33
CA ARG A 331 2.55 14.45 -2.00
C ARG A 331 3.37 13.76 -0.91
N LEU A 332 3.87 12.54 -1.17
CA LEU A 332 4.73 11.84 -0.21
C LEU A 332 5.96 12.69 0.16
N ARG A 333 6.63 13.27 -0.83
CA ARG A 333 7.78 14.16 -0.62
C ARG A 333 7.41 15.40 0.20
N ASN A 334 6.27 16.02 -0.08
CA ASN A 334 5.79 17.20 0.65
C ASN A 334 5.46 16.87 2.13
N ASP A 335 5.03 15.65 2.41
CA ASP A 335 4.81 15.13 3.77
C ASP A 335 6.12 14.68 4.46
N GLY A 336 7.26 14.78 3.78
CA GLY A 336 8.59 14.52 4.33
C GLY A 336 9.13 13.12 4.11
N VAL A 337 8.44 12.27 3.33
CA VAL A 337 8.99 10.96 2.91
C VAL A 337 10.14 11.21 1.93
N SER A 338 11.30 10.62 2.23
CA SER A 338 12.45 10.68 1.32
C SER A 338 12.20 9.76 0.11
N ILE A 339 12.19 10.32 -1.09
CA ILE A 339 12.10 9.56 -2.34
C ILE A 339 13.19 10.06 -3.27
N VAL A 340 14.22 9.24 -3.43
CA VAL A 340 15.36 9.52 -4.33
C VAL A 340 15.21 8.66 -5.57
N HIS A 341 15.42 9.26 -6.75
CA HIS A 341 15.44 8.56 -8.03
C HIS A 341 16.78 8.80 -8.70
N THR A 342 17.39 7.75 -9.18
CA THR A 342 18.65 7.79 -9.95
C THR A 342 18.51 6.96 -11.21
N THR A 343 19.14 7.43 -12.28
CA THR A 343 19.30 6.69 -13.53
C THR A 343 20.79 6.50 -13.77
N ASN A 344 21.22 5.26 -13.86
CA ASN A 344 22.63 4.89 -14.02
C ASN A 344 22.83 4.10 -15.30
N PRO A 345 24.08 4.12 -15.89
CA PRO A 345 24.42 3.10 -16.85
C PRO A 345 24.26 1.71 -16.21
N GLY A 346 23.58 0.80 -16.88
CA GLY A 346 23.46 -0.60 -16.44
C GLY A 346 24.84 -1.29 -16.53
N ASN A 347 25.18 -2.08 -15.52
CA ASN A 347 26.41 -2.89 -15.51
C ASN A 347 26.22 -4.21 -16.25
#